data_a98cf1e4bf6badaec82f3a2c5b6deff3
#
_entry.id   a98cf1e4bf6badaec82f3a2c5b6deff3
#
_cell.length_a   1.000
_cell.length_b   1.000
_cell.length_c   1.000
_cell.angle_alpha   90.00
_cell.angle_beta   90.00
_cell.angle_gamma   90.00
#
_symmetry.space_group_name_H-M   'P 1'
#
loop_
_entity.id
_entity.type
_entity.pdbx_description
1 polymer ?
#
loop_
_entity_poly.entity_id
_entity_poly.type
_entity_poly.pdbx_seq_one_letter_code
_entity_poly.pdbx_strand_id
1 'polypeptide(L)'
;MTEDILGKARLQAIERGLDDVYIVDADAHHYELDSWAEVVEYIPDPIVRNTGRNPRPGRPGLLPPPLGTTDTVGRLMRHRPAPPPSDVHPNIAKTLGHMDALGVDVSLVVPSLIQFLGLHPQPDTEVNLAFAYNQWLVEKIIPGDPRIRPFLYLPFNTPDACVKVIDRFGDMPGVAGFMVASARYRSVHDNAYMRTYAMMQERGLTLAFHAAHHWQERPTDLTNRFLSVYAMSGAQFNMLHMTNWIVSGLPERFPKLDLVWMEAGLAWLAYLMRRLDFTYAMRTSEAPALKRRPSDYMRDMYFTSHPIEATGDEAGMEDLEHIFKRIDAPNRLMWASGFPQWNFDTPSALWDLPFLDDAAKRNILGGTAKKLFELDQNP
;
A
#
# COMPACT_ATOMS: atom_id res chain seq x y z
N MET A 1 19.89 20.46 -16.23
CA MET A 1 18.46 20.71 -16.39
C MET A 1 17.74 19.51 -15.78
N THR A 2 17.10 19.72 -14.66
CA THR A 2 16.20 18.72 -14.05
C THR A 2 15.01 18.57 -14.97
N GLU A 3 14.81 17.39 -15.52
CA GLU A 3 13.64 17.11 -16.33
C GLU A 3 12.39 17.33 -15.48
N ASP A 4 11.45 18.13 -15.95
CA ASP A 4 10.14 18.30 -15.34
C ASP A 4 9.28 17.07 -15.65
N ILE A 5 9.45 16.03 -14.81
CA ILE A 5 8.79 14.74 -14.98
C ILE A 5 7.27 14.88 -14.76
N LEU A 6 6.85 15.70 -13.79
CA LEU A 6 5.44 15.93 -13.52
C LEU A 6 4.77 16.74 -14.63
N GLY A 7 5.46 17.74 -15.18
CA GLY A 7 4.96 18.47 -16.35
C GLY A 7 4.80 17.57 -17.58
N LYS A 8 5.72 16.61 -17.79
CA LYS A 8 5.57 15.62 -18.86
C LYS A 8 4.38 14.69 -18.62
N ALA A 9 4.20 14.21 -17.38
CA ALA A 9 3.06 13.38 -17.02
C ALA A 9 1.73 14.11 -17.27
N ARG A 10 1.65 15.40 -16.95
CA ARG A 10 0.48 16.24 -17.23
C ARG A 10 0.20 16.37 -18.72
N LEU A 11 1.22 16.62 -19.53
CA LEU A 11 1.05 16.68 -20.98
C LEU A 11 0.54 15.36 -21.57
N GLN A 12 1.06 14.22 -21.10
CA GLN A 12 0.59 12.90 -21.51
C GLN A 12 -0.87 12.66 -21.15
N ALA A 13 -1.31 13.12 -19.98
CA ALA A 13 -2.71 13.03 -19.56
C ALA A 13 -3.63 13.84 -20.48
N ILE A 14 -3.25 15.08 -20.77
CA ILE A 14 -4.00 15.97 -21.67
C ILE A 14 -4.12 15.38 -23.09
N GLU A 15 -3.01 14.89 -23.67
CA GLU A 15 -2.99 14.27 -24.99
C GLU A 15 -3.94 13.08 -25.13
N ARG A 16 -4.24 12.39 -24.04
CA ARG A 16 -5.13 11.21 -23.99
C ARG A 16 -6.54 11.52 -23.53
N GLY A 17 -6.82 12.79 -23.24
CA GLY A 17 -8.13 13.21 -22.72
C GLY A 17 -8.46 12.64 -21.33
N LEU A 18 -7.44 12.41 -20.50
CA LEU A 18 -7.64 11.81 -19.17
C LEU A 18 -8.31 12.78 -18.18
N ASP A 19 -8.44 14.07 -18.51
CA ASP A 19 -9.21 15.04 -17.71
C ASP A 19 -10.71 14.68 -17.61
N ASP A 20 -11.22 13.85 -18.54
CA ASP A 20 -12.60 13.35 -18.54
C ASP A 20 -12.72 11.94 -17.89
N VAL A 21 -11.66 11.45 -17.27
CA VAL A 21 -11.60 10.15 -16.59
C VAL A 21 -11.47 10.37 -15.11
N TYR A 22 -12.37 9.76 -14.32
CA TYR A 22 -12.22 9.75 -12.87
C TYR A 22 -11.07 8.83 -12.46
N ILE A 23 -10.04 9.38 -11.82
CA ILE A 23 -8.81 8.69 -11.49
C ILE A 23 -8.61 8.67 -9.96
N VAL A 24 -8.42 7.47 -9.42
CA VAL A 24 -8.06 7.25 -8.03
C VAL A 24 -6.66 6.65 -7.96
N ASP A 25 -5.76 7.32 -7.28
CA ASP A 25 -4.47 6.75 -6.94
C ASP A 25 -4.60 5.89 -5.68
N ALA A 26 -4.57 4.58 -5.87
CA ALA A 26 -4.82 3.62 -4.78
C ALA A 26 -3.60 3.32 -3.92
N ASP A 27 -2.43 3.89 -4.26
CA ASP A 27 -1.17 3.69 -3.54
C ASP A 27 -0.23 4.87 -3.82
N ALA A 28 -0.51 6.00 -3.17
CA ALA A 28 0.36 7.17 -3.18
C ALA A 28 1.06 7.32 -1.83
N HIS A 29 2.32 7.67 -1.86
CA HIS A 29 3.07 7.90 -0.63
C HIS A 29 3.11 9.38 -0.27
N HIS A 30 2.97 9.69 1.00
CA HIS A 30 3.13 11.04 1.50
C HIS A 30 4.45 11.21 2.28
N TYR A 31 4.74 12.45 2.69
CA TYR A 31 6.04 12.81 3.27
C TYR A 31 5.94 13.01 4.79
N GLU A 32 5.56 11.97 5.53
CA GLU A 32 5.33 12.07 6.97
C GLU A 32 6.55 12.54 7.76
N LEU A 33 7.76 12.26 7.26
CA LEU A 33 8.98 12.74 7.92
C LEU A 33 9.16 14.27 7.86
N ASP A 34 8.60 14.92 6.86
CA ASP A 34 8.64 16.39 6.80
C ASP A 34 7.79 17.01 7.93
N SER A 35 6.87 16.22 8.50
CA SER A 35 6.06 16.57 9.67
C SER A 35 6.44 15.78 10.92
N TRP A 36 7.63 15.19 10.95
CA TRP A 36 8.05 14.34 12.06
C TRP A 36 7.91 15.00 13.43
N ALA A 37 8.26 16.27 13.54
CA ALA A 37 8.11 17.05 14.76
C ALA A 37 6.66 17.11 15.27
N GLU A 38 5.68 17.11 14.36
CA GLU A 38 4.26 17.07 14.71
C GLU A 38 3.84 15.67 15.14
N VAL A 39 4.21 14.65 14.36
CA VAL A 39 3.88 13.24 14.66
C VAL A 39 4.38 12.83 16.05
N VAL A 40 5.60 13.23 16.39
CA VAL A 40 6.23 12.92 17.70
C VAL A 40 5.41 13.46 18.88
N GLU A 41 4.72 14.60 18.73
CA GLU A 41 3.92 15.18 19.81
C GLU A 41 2.72 14.32 20.21
N TYR A 42 2.23 13.48 19.31
CA TYR A 42 1.15 12.54 19.58
C TYR A 42 1.60 11.22 20.25
N ILE A 43 2.90 10.99 20.43
CA ILE A 43 3.40 9.77 21.10
C ILE A 43 2.93 9.75 22.57
N PRO A 44 2.16 8.74 22.99
CA PRO A 44 1.63 8.70 24.36
C PRO A 44 2.73 8.56 25.43
N ASP A 45 3.71 7.68 25.19
CA ASP A 45 4.81 7.44 26.13
C ASP A 45 5.79 8.62 26.16
N PRO A 46 6.00 9.25 27.32
CA PRO A 46 6.87 10.44 27.44
C PRO A 46 8.35 10.12 27.18
N ILE A 47 8.81 8.91 27.43
CA ILE A 47 10.20 8.49 27.17
C ILE A 47 10.43 8.34 25.68
N VAL A 48 9.51 7.64 25.00
CA VAL A 48 9.54 7.45 23.55
C VAL A 48 9.40 8.80 22.85
N ARG A 49 8.48 9.67 23.29
CA ARG A 49 8.30 11.03 22.78
C ARG A 49 9.58 11.85 22.89
N ASN A 50 10.21 11.86 24.06
CA ASN A 50 11.46 12.60 24.25
C ASN A 50 12.60 12.07 23.35
N THR A 51 12.63 10.77 23.07
CA THR A 51 13.58 10.17 22.14
C THR A 51 13.30 10.66 20.70
N GLY A 52 12.05 10.77 20.31
CA GLY A 52 11.63 11.30 19.01
C GLY A 52 11.96 12.78 18.80
N ARG A 53 11.76 13.60 19.84
CA ARG A 53 12.09 15.04 19.82
C ARG A 53 13.60 15.33 19.73
N ASN A 54 14.41 14.42 20.26
CA ASN A 54 15.86 14.61 20.42
C ASN A 54 16.65 13.51 19.73
N PRO A 55 16.58 13.40 18.41
CA PRO A 55 17.39 12.42 17.69
C PRO A 55 18.88 12.72 17.92
N ARG A 56 19.61 11.77 18.46
CA ARG A 56 21.06 11.94 18.72
C ARG A 56 21.86 11.27 17.62
N PRO A 57 22.89 11.94 17.07
CA PRO A 57 23.82 11.32 16.14
C PRO A 57 24.40 10.02 16.72
N GLY A 58 24.43 8.96 15.93
CA GLY A 58 24.98 7.66 16.33
C GLY A 58 24.09 6.81 17.24
N ARG A 59 22.88 7.25 17.55
CA ARG A 59 21.87 6.41 18.20
C ARG A 59 20.79 6.01 17.22
N PRO A 60 20.24 4.77 17.33
CA PRO A 60 19.06 4.38 16.56
C PRO A 60 17.94 5.40 16.83
N GLY A 61 17.36 5.93 15.77
CA GLY A 61 16.13 6.70 15.87
C GLY A 61 14.94 5.81 16.23
N LEU A 62 13.75 6.40 16.37
CA LEU A 62 12.51 5.63 16.59
C LEU A 62 12.08 4.80 15.38
N LEU A 63 12.54 5.15 14.19
CA LEU A 63 12.34 4.34 13.00
C LEU A 63 13.58 3.47 12.76
N PRO A 64 13.40 2.23 12.29
CA PRO A 64 14.51 1.43 11.81
C PRO A 64 15.28 2.24 10.77
N PRO A 65 16.61 2.30 10.84
CA PRO A 65 17.36 3.01 9.82
C PRO A 65 17.04 2.37 8.46
N PRO A 66 16.75 3.15 7.44
CA PRO A 66 16.53 2.66 6.09
C PRO A 66 17.87 2.20 5.50
N LEU A 67 18.42 1.10 5.98
CA LEU A 67 19.75 0.56 5.68
C LEU A 67 20.04 0.54 4.17
N GLY A 68 20.13 1.72 3.56
CA GLY A 68 20.49 1.93 2.18
C GLY A 68 19.47 1.45 1.13
N THR A 69 18.28 1.03 1.52
CA THR A 69 17.27 0.56 0.57
C THR A 69 16.28 1.61 0.11
N THR A 70 16.18 2.71 0.85
CA THR A 70 15.20 3.77 0.56
C THR A 70 15.89 5.01 -0.02
N ASP A 71 15.89 6.08 0.72
CA ASP A 71 16.36 7.39 0.27
C ASP A 71 17.84 7.43 -0.08
N THR A 72 18.66 6.62 0.59
CA THR A 72 20.11 6.61 0.38
C THR A 72 20.53 6.00 -0.94
N VAL A 73 19.69 5.18 -1.57
CA VAL A 73 19.97 4.55 -2.88
C VAL A 73 18.99 4.99 -3.98
N GLY A 74 18.21 6.03 -3.73
CA GLY A 74 17.39 6.68 -4.75
C GLY A 74 15.98 6.08 -4.91
N ARG A 75 15.42 5.46 -3.89
CA ARG A 75 14.01 5.03 -3.92
C ARG A 75 13.07 6.21 -4.11
N LEU A 76 13.30 7.32 -3.42
CA LEU A 76 12.53 8.53 -3.59
C LEU A 76 13.14 9.40 -4.70
N MET A 77 12.31 10.16 -5.37
CA MET A 77 12.78 11.11 -6.38
C MET A 77 13.79 12.09 -5.78
N ARG A 78 14.92 12.29 -6.46
CA ARG A 78 15.98 13.20 -6.03
C ARG A 78 15.52 14.64 -5.92
N HIS A 79 14.53 15.02 -6.71
CA HIS A 79 14.00 16.38 -6.78
C HIS A 79 12.52 16.35 -6.43
N ARG A 80 12.26 16.53 -5.14
CA ARG A 80 10.90 16.78 -4.67
C ARG A 80 10.51 18.18 -5.12
N PRO A 81 9.42 18.38 -5.87
CA PRO A 81 8.94 19.71 -6.14
C PRO A 81 8.66 20.41 -4.82
N ALA A 82 9.06 21.68 -4.70
CA ALA A 82 8.65 22.48 -3.58
C ALA A 82 7.11 22.55 -3.58
N PRO A 83 6.45 22.40 -2.44
CA PRO A 83 5.01 22.60 -2.40
C PRO A 83 4.70 24.03 -2.84
N PRO A 84 3.61 24.24 -3.60
CA PRO A 84 3.18 25.58 -3.92
C PRO A 84 2.92 26.35 -2.62
N PRO A 85 3.09 27.68 -2.60
CA PRO A 85 2.67 28.50 -1.48
C PRO A 85 1.18 28.22 -1.20
N SER A 86 0.86 27.82 0.02
CA SER A 86 -0.49 27.43 0.38
C SER A 86 -0.72 27.71 1.86
N ASP A 87 -1.97 28.04 2.20
CA ASP A 87 -2.43 28.14 3.59
C ASP A 87 -2.72 26.78 4.23
N VAL A 88 -2.70 25.71 3.42
CA VAL A 88 -2.91 24.34 3.90
C VAL A 88 -1.61 23.71 4.40
N HIS A 89 -1.75 22.66 5.17
CA HIS A 89 -0.63 21.90 5.71
C HIS A 89 0.35 21.46 4.61
N PRO A 90 1.68 21.55 4.81
CA PRO A 90 2.68 21.27 3.76
C PRO A 90 2.59 19.88 3.14
N ASN A 91 2.24 18.85 3.92
CA ASN A 91 2.00 17.49 3.38
C ASN A 91 0.79 17.44 2.45
N ILE A 92 -0.29 18.14 2.80
CA ILE A 92 -1.49 18.25 1.96
C ILE A 92 -1.13 18.97 0.67
N ALA A 93 -0.48 20.12 0.74
CA ALA A 93 -0.07 20.89 -0.44
C ALA A 93 0.80 20.07 -1.41
N LYS A 94 1.73 19.25 -0.88
CA LYS A 94 2.54 18.35 -1.71
C LYS A 94 1.73 17.25 -2.36
N THR A 95 0.80 16.65 -1.62
CA THR A 95 -0.09 15.59 -2.14
C THR A 95 -0.98 16.16 -3.24
N LEU A 96 -1.60 17.31 -3.02
CA LEU A 96 -2.42 17.99 -4.03
C LEU A 96 -1.60 18.36 -5.27
N GLY A 97 -0.37 18.82 -5.09
CA GLY A 97 0.50 19.18 -6.22
C GLY A 97 0.82 18.00 -7.14
N HIS A 98 1.01 16.80 -6.60
CA HIS A 98 1.19 15.64 -7.47
C HIS A 98 -0.13 15.10 -8.04
N MET A 99 -1.23 15.17 -7.30
CA MET A 99 -2.56 14.83 -7.81
C MET A 99 -2.90 15.69 -9.04
N ASP A 100 -2.71 17.01 -8.95
CA ASP A 100 -2.94 17.93 -10.05
C ASP A 100 -2.04 17.61 -11.26
N ALA A 101 -0.77 17.27 -11.02
CA ALA A 101 0.18 16.92 -12.07
C ALA A 101 -0.16 15.61 -12.78
N LEU A 102 -0.71 14.62 -12.08
CA LEU A 102 -1.09 13.32 -12.64
C LEU A 102 -2.56 13.28 -13.10
N GLY A 103 -3.35 14.29 -12.81
CA GLY A 103 -4.80 14.30 -13.10
C GLY A 103 -5.59 13.38 -12.17
N VAL A 104 -5.18 13.26 -10.91
CA VAL A 104 -5.81 12.37 -9.90
C VAL A 104 -6.90 13.10 -9.14
N ASP A 105 -8.09 12.50 -9.05
CA ASP A 105 -9.24 13.05 -8.34
C ASP A 105 -9.21 12.73 -6.83
N VAL A 106 -8.81 11.50 -6.49
CA VAL A 106 -8.69 11.04 -5.09
C VAL A 106 -7.39 10.27 -4.91
N SER A 107 -6.69 10.51 -3.81
CA SER A 107 -5.47 9.82 -3.45
C SER A 107 -5.63 9.04 -2.15
N LEU A 108 -5.44 7.72 -2.22
CA LEU A 108 -5.35 6.86 -1.05
C LEU A 108 -3.89 6.82 -0.62
N VAL A 109 -3.58 7.52 0.49
CA VAL A 109 -2.19 7.73 0.86
C VAL A 109 -1.70 6.72 1.90
N VAL A 110 -0.46 6.29 1.72
CA VAL A 110 0.28 5.40 2.61
C VAL A 110 1.58 6.09 3.07
N PRO A 111 2.19 5.67 4.20
CA PRO A 111 3.45 6.26 4.65
C PRO A 111 4.62 5.86 3.75
N SER A 112 5.63 6.72 3.66
CA SER A 112 6.89 6.43 2.97
C SER A 112 7.90 5.68 3.86
N LEU A 113 8.09 6.09 5.09
CA LEU A 113 9.10 5.53 6.00
C LEU A 113 8.50 4.84 7.23
N ILE A 114 7.34 5.24 7.69
CA ILE A 114 6.62 4.54 8.77
C ILE A 114 6.27 3.10 8.38
N GLN A 115 6.20 2.79 7.09
CA GLN A 115 6.06 1.40 6.62
C GLN A 115 7.15 0.44 7.15
N PHE A 116 8.33 0.93 7.52
CA PHE A 116 9.39 0.12 8.14
C PHE A 116 9.20 -0.12 9.63
N LEU A 117 8.19 0.49 10.24
CA LEU A 117 7.97 0.46 11.68
C LEU A 117 7.80 -0.96 12.23
N GLY A 118 7.17 -1.86 11.46
CA GLY A 118 7.04 -3.28 11.82
C GLY A 118 8.35 -4.05 11.93
N LEU A 119 9.48 -3.48 11.46
CA LEU A 119 10.82 -4.04 11.61
C LEU A 119 11.49 -3.60 12.91
N HIS A 120 10.91 -2.68 13.67
CA HIS A 120 11.49 -2.20 14.91
C HIS A 120 11.57 -3.35 15.93
N PRO A 121 12.74 -3.54 16.62
CA PRO A 121 12.93 -4.65 17.53
C PRO A 121 12.10 -4.56 18.82
N GLN A 122 11.59 -3.37 19.17
CA GLN A 122 10.75 -3.13 20.34
C GLN A 122 9.29 -2.94 19.92
N PRO A 123 8.39 -3.89 20.21
CA PRO A 123 6.98 -3.79 19.84
C PRO A 123 6.28 -2.56 20.44
N ASP A 124 6.66 -2.13 21.64
CA ASP A 124 6.08 -0.93 22.27
C ASP A 124 6.39 0.36 21.46
N THR A 125 7.54 0.43 20.80
CA THR A 125 7.87 1.55 19.90
C THR A 125 6.98 1.53 18.67
N GLU A 126 6.74 0.35 18.08
CA GLU A 126 5.80 0.20 16.97
C GLU A 126 4.40 0.68 17.38
N VAL A 127 3.91 0.24 18.53
CA VAL A 127 2.57 0.62 19.03
C VAL A 127 2.48 2.13 19.27
N ASN A 128 3.44 2.73 19.95
CA ASN A 128 3.44 4.17 20.25
C ASN A 128 3.45 5.02 18.98
N LEU A 129 4.29 4.66 18.01
CA LEU A 129 4.38 5.40 16.75
C LEU A 129 3.16 5.18 15.85
N ALA A 130 2.60 3.97 15.81
CA ALA A 130 1.37 3.68 15.08
C ALA A 130 0.21 4.56 15.57
N PHE A 131 0.00 4.65 16.89
CA PHE A 131 -1.02 5.53 17.46
C PHE A 131 -0.74 7.00 17.16
N ALA A 132 0.51 7.45 17.31
CA ALA A 132 0.89 8.84 17.06
C ALA A 132 0.67 9.24 15.60
N TYR A 133 1.10 8.40 14.67
CA TYR A 133 0.93 8.63 13.25
C TYR A 133 -0.54 8.64 12.83
N ASN A 134 -1.33 7.66 13.28
CA ASN A 134 -2.75 7.59 12.98
C ASN A 134 -3.51 8.81 13.55
N GLN A 135 -3.19 9.24 14.77
CA GLN A 135 -3.80 10.43 15.38
C GLN A 135 -3.46 11.70 14.60
N TRP A 136 -2.19 11.84 14.18
CA TRP A 136 -1.74 12.94 13.34
C TRP A 136 -2.47 12.98 11.99
N LEU A 137 -2.65 11.82 11.32
CA LEU A 137 -3.41 11.73 10.07
C LEU A 137 -4.85 12.21 10.25
N VAL A 138 -5.52 11.73 11.29
CA VAL A 138 -6.93 12.05 11.57
C VAL A 138 -7.10 13.53 11.93
N GLU A 139 -6.16 14.14 12.65
CA GLU A 139 -6.29 15.53 13.10
C GLU A 139 -5.71 16.56 12.14
N LYS A 140 -4.71 16.21 11.34
CA LYS A 140 -3.97 17.16 10.51
C LYS A 140 -4.16 16.97 9.01
N ILE A 141 -4.31 15.74 8.54
CA ILE A 141 -4.31 15.44 7.10
C ILE A 141 -5.74 15.28 6.59
N ILE A 142 -6.54 14.43 7.20
CA ILE A 142 -7.93 14.17 6.74
C ILE A 142 -8.79 15.44 6.67
N PRO A 143 -8.76 16.34 7.67
CA PRO A 143 -9.60 17.54 7.63
C PRO A 143 -9.18 18.58 6.58
N GLY A 144 -7.99 18.44 6.01
CA GLY A 144 -7.43 19.46 5.13
C GLY A 144 -7.92 19.39 3.68
N ASP A 145 -8.16 18.20 3.15
CA ASP A 145 -8.78 18.03 1.83
C ASP A 145 -9.45 16.65 1.73
N PRO A 146 -10.74 16.57 1.36
CA PRO A 146 -11.49 15.31 1.29
C PRO A 146 -11.01 14.35 0.20
N ARG A 147 -10.22 14.81 -0.75
CA ARG A 147 -9.61 13.97 -1.79
C ARG A 147 -8.44 13.12 -1.29
N ILE A 148 -7.91 13.43 -0.10
CA ILE A 148 -6.80 12.71 0.51
C ILE A 148 -7.35 11.76 1.59
N ARG A 149 -7.25 10.46 1.33
CA ARG A 149 -7.79 9.43 2.22
C ARG A 149 -6.70 8.45 2.63
N PRO A 150 -6.18 8.54 3.86
CA PRO A 150 -5.08 7.67 4.29
C PRO A 150 -5.54 6.27 4.67
N PHE A 151 -4.67 5.29 4.41
CA PHE A 151 -4.63 4.05 5.15
C PHE A 151 -3.95 4.26 6.50
N LEU A 152 -4.58 3.81 7.57
CA LEU A 152 -4.01 3.88 8.91
C LEU A 152 -3.12 2.66 9.18
N TYR A 153 -2.04 2.87 9.91
CA TYR A 153 -1.07 1.83 10.22
C TYR A 153 -1.57 0.91 11.34
N LEU A 154 -1.52 -0.42 11.14
CA LEU A 154 -1.74 -1.41 12.18
C LEU A 154 -0.40 -1.87 12.80
N PRO A 155 -0.22 -1.79 14.12
CA PRO A 155 0.96 -2.33 14.80
C PRO A 155 0.90 -3.86 14.87
N PHE A 156 1.13 -4.50 13.73
CA PHE A 156 0.78 -5.90 13.49
C PHE A 156 1.59 -6.90 14.32
N ASN A 157 2.75 -6.50 14.87
CA ASN A 157 3.48 -7.35 15.80
C ASN A 157 2.82 -7.45 17.19
N THR A 158 1.81 -6.59 17.48
CA THR A 158 1.10 -6.56 18.75
C THR A 158 -0.42 -6.64 18.51
N PRO A 159 -1.01 -7.84 18.39
CA PRO A 159 -2.41 -8.05 18.01
C PRO A 159 -3.44 -7.28 18.87
N ASP A 160 -3.21 -7.20 20.18
CA ASP A 160 -4.09 -6.43 21.07
C ASP A 160 -4.05 -4.93 20.80
N ALA A 161 -2.93 -4.41 20.27
CA ALA A 161 -2.82 -3.03 19.87
C ALA A 161 -3.56 -2.79 18.54
N CYS A 162 -3.59 -3.75 17.61
CA CYS A 162 -4.41 -3.68 16.41
C CYS A 162 -5.89 -3.47 16.75
N VAL A 163 -6.42 -4.26 17.71
CA VAL A 163 -7.80 -4.11 18.18
C VAL A 163 -8.07 -2.70 18.71
N LYS A 164 -7.14 -2.15 19.51
CA LYS A 164 -7.28 -0.79 20.06
C LYS A 164 -7.21 0.28 18.98
N VAL A 165 -6.36 0.10 17.98
CA VAL A 165 -6.26 1.03 16.83
C VAL A 165 -7.56 1.04 16.04
N ILE A 166 -8.13 -0.13 15.72
CA ILE A 166 -9.40 -0.22 15.01
C ILE A 166 -10.55 0.37 15.84
N ASP A 167 -10.58 0.10 17.14
CA ASP A 167 -11.59 0.65 18.04
C ASP A 167 -11.53 2.18 18.10
N ARG A 168 -10.33 2.74 18.11
CA ARG A 168 -10.09 4.19 18.19
C ARG A 168 -10.38 4.92 16.88
N PHE A 169 -10.02 4.34 15.74
CA PHE A 169 -9.94 5.05 14.47
C PHE A 169 -10.84 4.48 13.37
N GLY A 170 -11.44 3.30 13.57
CA GLY A 170 -12.14 2.58 12.50
C GLY A 170 -13.40 3.30 11.97
N ASP A 171 -14.04 4.10 12.80
CA ASP A 171 -15.25 4.83 12.41
C ASP A 171 -14.96 6.30 12.04
N MET A 172 -13.68 6.68 11.91
CA MET A 172 -13.32 8.06 11.56
C MET A 172 -13.58 8.33 10.07
N PRO A 173 -14.35 9.39 9.75
CA PRO A 173 -14.58 9.76 8.35
C PRO A 173 -13.27 10.06 7.61
N GLY A 174 -13.18 9.68 6.35
CA GLY A 174 -12.02 9.94 5.51
C GLY A 174 -10.90 8.89 5.60
N VAL A 175 -11.00 7.92 6.52
CA VAL A 175 -10.09 6.77 6.57
C VAL A 175 -10.40 5.80 5.42
N ALA A 176 -9.40 5.45 4.59
CA ALA A 176 -9.56 4.48 3.50
C ALA A 176 -9.61 3.03 4.02
N GLY A 177 -8.88 2.74 5.09
CA GLY A 177 -8.76 1.41 5.66
C GLY A 177 -7.53 1.32 6.56
N PHE A 178 -7.09 0.10 6.80
CA PHE A 178 -5.90 -0.15 7.61
C PHE A 178 -4.85 -0.93 6.82
N MET A 179 -3.58 -0.64 7.07
CA MET A 179 -2.48 -1.30 6.39
C MET A 179 -1.54 -2.04 7.34
N VAL A 180 -0.99 -3.14 6.81
CA VAL A 180 0.11 -3.90 7.37
C VAL A 180 1.28 -3.81 6.40
N ALA A 181 2.41 -3.25 6.83
CA ALA A 181 3.58 -3.12 5.96
C ALA A 181 4.58 -4.26 6.18
N SER A 182 4.74 -4.71 7.42
CA SER A 182 5.68 -5.76 7.76
C SER A 182 5.19 -6.52 8.97
N ALA A 183 5.44 -7.83 9.02
CA ALA A 183 5.11 -8.67 10.18
C ALA A 183 6.32 -9.51 10.56
N ARG A 184 6.97 -9.17 11.67
CA ARG A 184 8.23 -9.79 12.09
C ARG A 184 8.04 -11.05 12.94
N TYR A 185 7.04 -11.04 13.82
CA TYR A 185 6.95 -12.02 14.88
C TYR A 185 5.85 -13.06 14.69
N ARG A 186 4.78 -12.74 13.95
CA ARG A 186 3.60 -13.60 13.83
C ARG A 186 3.14 -13.74 12.39
N SER A 187 2.65 -14.92 12.06
CA SER A 187 1.99 -15.16 10.78
C SER A 187 0.56 -14.61 10.78
N VAL A 188 0.05 -14.20 9.63
CA VAL A 188 -1.32 -13.64 9.47
C VAL A 188 -2.42 -14.58 9.97
N HIS A 189 -2.18 -15.88 10.01
CA HIS A 189 -3.15 -16.88 10.47
C HIS A 189 -3.05 -17.21 11.98
N ASP A 190 -2.19 -16.49 12.74
CA ASP A 190 -2.14 -16.65 14.19
C ASP A 190 -3.49 -16.29 14.82
N ASN A 191 -3.96 -17.12 15.74
CA ASN A 191 -5.26 -16.93 16.42
C ASN A 191 -5.38 -15.56 17.12
N ALA A 192 -4.28 -14.94 17.49
CA ALA A 192 -4.26 -13.62 18.11
C ALA A 192 -4.86 -12.52 17.21
N TYR A 193 -4.88 -12.70 15.88
CA TYR A 193 -5.46 -11.73 14.95
C TYR A 193 -6.96 -11.92 14.68
N MET A 194 -7.55 -13.04 15.10
CA MET A 194 -8.94 -13.36 14.72
C MET A 194 -9.94 -12.30 15.15
N ARG A 195 -9.71 -11.66 16.31
CA ARG A 195 -10.53 -10.54 16.77
C ARG A 195 -10.36 -9.29 15.90
N THR A 196 -9.14 -9.02 15.47
CA THR A 196 -8.83 -7.92 14.54
C THR A 196 -9.61 -8.07 13.24
N TYR A 197 -9.53 -9.23 12.60
CA TYR A 197 -10.24 -9.51 11.34
C TYR A 197 -11.76 -9.48 11.50
N ALA A 198 -12.28 -10.03 12.60
CA ALA A 198 -13.72 -9.97 12.89
C ALA A 198 -14.20 -8.53 13.01
N MET A 199 -13.50 -7.69 13.78
CA MET A 199 -13.86 -6.26 13.93
C MET A 199 -13.80 -5.51 12.61
N MET A 200 -12.78 -5.75 11.79
CA MET A 200 -12.68 -5.13 10.47
C MET A 200 -13.84 -5.54 9.56
N GLN A 201 -14.14 -6.85 9.50
CA GLN A 201 -15.25 -7.36 8.71
C GLN A 201 -16.61 -6.82 9.18
N GLU A 202 -16.84 -6.76 10.49
CA GLU A 202 -18.09 -6.25 11.07
C GLU A 202 -18.33 -4.77 10.77
N ARG A 203 -17.26 -3.98 10.67
CA ARG A 203 -17.30 -2.54 10.37
C ARG A 203 -17.11 -2.22 8.88
N GLY A 204 -17.00 -3.22 8.01
CA GLY A 204 -16.76 -3.00 6.56
C GLY A 204 -15.43 -2.32 6.25
N LEU A 205 -14.39 -2.56 7.05
CA LEU A 205 -13.09 -1.92 6.90
C LEU A 205 -12.18 -2.75 6.00
N THR A 206 -11.47 -2.09 5.10
CA THR A 206 -10.50 -2.72 4.20
C THR A 206 -9.16 -2.95 4.89
N LEU A 207 -8.57 -4.14 4.69
CA LEU A 207 -7.22 -4.48 5.14
C LEU A 207 -6.26 -4.51 3.95
N ALA A 208 -5.25 -3.65 3.97
CA ALA A 208 -4.21 -3.59 2.96
C ALA A 208 -2.91 -4.25 3.43
N PHE A 209 -2.26 -4.99 2.54
CA PHE A 209 -0.91 -5.52 2.73
C PHE A 209 0.04 -4.78 1.78
N HIS A 210 0.94 -4.01 2.36
CA HIS A 210 1.90 -3.19 1.63
C HIS A 210 3.33 -3.64 1.97
N ALA A 211 4.13 -3.91 0.97
CA ALA A 211 5.49 -4.37 1.21
C ALA A 211 6.43 -3.25 1.66
N ALA A 212 7.28 -3.56 2.63
CA ALA A 212 8.43 -2.73 2.96
C ALA A 212 9.69 -3.31 2.34
N HIS A 213 10.31 -2.57 1.42
CA HIS A 213 11.55 -3.02 0.74
C HIS A 213 12.77 -2.84 1.64
N HIS A 214 13.14 -3.89 2.38
CA HIS A 214 14.20 -3.78 3.38
C HIS A 214 15.06 -5.05 3.47
N TRP A 215 16.37 -4.89 3.70
CA TRP A 215 17.30 -6.03 3.90
C TRP A 215 17.08 -6.77 5.21
N GLN A 216 16.45 -6.17 6.21
CA GLN A 216 16.17 -6.84 7.49
C GLN A 216 14.94 -7.77 7.43
N GLU A 217 14.22 -7.80 6.32
CA GLU A 217 13.20 -8.80 6.09
C GLU A 217 13.84 -10.15 5.79
N ARG A 218 13.32 -11.23 6.38
CA ARG A 218 13.89 -12.57 6.23
C ARG A 218 14.10 -13.03 4.79
N PRO A 219 13.16 -12.78 3.86
CA PRO A 219 13.36 -13.22 2.47
C PRO A 219 14.50 -12.51 1.74
N THR A 220 14.90 -11.34 2.20
CA THR A 220 15.87 -10.46 1.51
C THR A 220 17.18 -10.24 2.27
N ASP A 221 17.36 -10.86 3.43
CA ASP A 221 18.57 -10.70 4.26
C ASP A 221 19.88 -11.22 3.59
N LEU A 222 19.75 -12.10 2.60
CA LEU A 222 20.86 -12.60 1.80
C LEU A 222 21.17 -11.74 0.56
N THR A 223 20.40 -10.69 0.29
CA THR A 223 20.63 -9.80 -0.84
C THR A 223 21.58 -8.66 -0.46
N ASN A 224 22.34 -8.15 -1.43
CA ASN A 224 23.34 -7.10 -1.19
C ASN A 224 23.30 -5.96 -2.22
N ARG A 225 22.24 -5.88 -3.02
CA ARG A 225 22.03 -4.82 -4.00
C ARG A 225 20.59 -4.33 -3.93
N PHE A 226 20.41 -3.04 -4.12
CA PHE A 226 19.05 -2.44 -4.15
C PHE A 226 18.15 -3.13 -5.17
N LEU A 227 18.63 -3.36 -6.39
CA LEU A 227 17.91 -4.07 -7.44
C LEU A 227 17.37 -5.43 -6.96
N SER A 228 18.20 -6.20 -6.25
CA SER A 228 17.80 -7.52 -5.74
C SER A 228 16.72 -7.43 -4.67
N VAL A 229 16.85 -6.48 -3.74
CA VAL A 229 15.86 -6.26 -2.68
C VAL A 229 14.55 -5.81 -3.30
N TYR A 230 14.61 -4.82 -4.18
CA TYR A 230 13.41 -4.24 -4.81
C TYR A 230 12.66 -5.26 -5.66
N ALA A 231 13.38 -6.02 -6.49
CA ALA A 231 12.77 -7.04 -7.35
C ALA A 231 12.09 -8.18 -6.59
N MET A 232 12.50 -8.47 -5.35
CA MET A 232 12.02 -9.64 -4.62
C MET A 232 11.10 -9.33 -3.46
N SER A 233 11.37 -8.26 -2.71
CA SER A 233 10.72 -8.06 -1.40
C SER A 233 9.22 -7.92 -1.48
N GLY A 234 8.68 -7.11 -2.39
CA GLY A 234 7.25 -6.90 -2.55
C GLY A 234 6.50 -8.19 -2.85
N ALA A 235 6.92 -8.88 -3.89
CA ALA A 235 6.31 -10.15 -4.29
C ALA A 235 6.43 -11.22 -3.19
N GLN A 236 7.60 -11.38 -2.58
CA GLN A 236 7.81 -12.40 -1.53
C GLN A 236 6.98 -12.13 -0.28
N PHE A 237 6.89 -10.88 0.16
CA PHE A 237 6.05 -10.48 1.29
C PHE A 237 4.60 -10.83 1.03
N ASN A 238 4.06 -10.39 -0.10
CA ASN A 238 2.66 -10.63 -0.45
C ASN A 238 2.37 -12.12 -0.70
N MET A 239 3.27 -12.85 -1.37
CA MET A 239 3.13 -14.30 -1.56
C MET A 239 3.06 -15.05 -0.22
N LEU A 240 3.91 -14.70 0.73
CA LEU A 240 3.93 -15.34 2.05
C LEU A 240 2.61 -15.12 2.79
N HIS A 241 2.16 -13.87 2.88
CA HIS A 241 0.94 -13.52 3.61
C HIS A 241 -0.31 -14.07 2.91
N MET A 242 -0.41 -13.95 1.60
CA MET A 242 -1.53 -14.47 0.81
C MET A 242 -1.63 -15.99 0.89
N THR A 243 -0.51 -16.71 0.78
CA THR A 243 -0.48 -18.17 0.94
C THR A 243 -1.00 -18.58 2.31
N ASN A 244 -0.48 -17.96 3.38
CA ASN A 244 -0.91 -18.25 4.73
C ASN A 244 -2.39 -17.89 4.97
N TRP A 245 -2.84 -16.76 4.42
CA TRP A 245 -4.24 -16.35 4.47
C TRP A 245 -5.18 -17.40 3.88
N ILE A 246 -4.88 -17.82 2.66
CA ILE A 246 -5.73 -18.77 1.92
C ILE A 246 -5.66 -20.16 2.55
N VAL A 247 -4.47 -20.74 2.68
CA VAL A 247 -4.30 -22.13 3.11
C VAL A 247 -4.84 -22.38 4.52
N SER A 248 -4.80 -21.37 5.39
CA SER A 248 -5.38 -21.45 6.74
C SER A 248 -6.91 -21.29 6.79
N GLY A 249 -7.57 -21.09 5.64
CA GLY A 249 -9.03 -20.97 5.57
C GLY A 249 -9.60 -19.64 6.05
N LEU A 250 -8.77 -18.58 6.15
CA LEU A 250 -9.24 -17.25 6.57
C LEU A 250 -10.29 -16.66 5.62
N PRO A 251 -10.24 -16.87 4.29
CA PRO A 251 -11.31 -16.42 3.40
C PRO A 251 -12.68 -17.03 3.71
N GLU A 252 -12.72 -18.27 4.17
CA GLU A 252 -13.97 -18.90 4.59
C GLU A 252 -14.45 -18.42 5.96
N ARG A 253 -13.52 -18.02 6.82
CA ARG A 253 -13.83 -17.48 8.15
C ARG A 253 -14.26 -16.02 8.11
N PHE A 254 -13.66 -15.24 7.21
CA PHE A 254 -13.91 -13.81 7.05
C PHE A 254 -14.26 -13.46 5.60
N PRO A 255 -15.39 -13.98 5.08
CA PRO A 255 -15.72 -13.90 3.65
C PRO A 255 -16.12 -12.51 3.18
N LYS A 256 -16.34 -11.56 4.08
CA LYS A 256 -16.69 -10.17 3.78
C LYS A 256 -15.58 -9.18 4.07
N LEU A 257 -14.39 -9.66 4.46
CA LEU A 257 -13.26 -8.79 4.69
C LEU A 257 -12.53 -8.54 3.38
N ASP A 258 -12.60 -7.32 2.90
CA ASP A 258 -11.89 -6.90 1.69
C ASP A 258 -10.39 -6.76 1.95
N LEU A 259 -9.60 -7.42 1.10
CA LEU A 259 -8.14 -7.38 1.13
C LEU A 259 -7.59 -6.69 -0.09
N VAL A 260 -6.62 -5.79 0.12
CA VAL A 260 -5.87 -5.12 -0.94
C VAL A 260 -4.39 -5.47 -0.84
N TRP A 261 -3.81 -5.92 -1.94
CA TRP A 261 -2.39 -6.28 -2.06
C TRP A 261 -1.67 -5.19 -2.84
N MET A 262 -0.73 -4.49 -2.18
CA MET A 262 -0.13 -3.24 -2.65
C MET A 262 1.35 -3.39 -2.93
N GLU A 263 1.87 -2.55 -3.82
CA GLU A 263 3.30 -2.33 -4.16
C GLU A 263 4.13 -3.61 -4.35
N ALA A 264 3.63 -4.56 -5.13
CA ALA A 264 4.32 -5.84 -5.32
C ALA A 264 4.49 -6.26 -6.79
N GLY A 265 4.06 -5.44 -7.73
CA GLY A 265 3.88 -5.86 -9.11
C GLY A 265 2.79 -6.91 -9.26
N LEU A 266 2.65 -7.49 -10.43
CA LEU A 266 1.56 -8.40 -10.77
C LEU A 266 2.03 -9.79 -11.25
N ALA A 267 3.27 -9.91 -11.75
CA ALA A 267 3.76 -11.15 -12.37
C ALA A 267 3.75 -12.37 -11.43
N TRP A 268 4.01 -12.17 -10.15
CA TRP A 268 4.00 -13.22 -9.13
C TRP A 268 2.62 -13.87 -8.92
N LEU A 269 1.53 -13.18 -9.25
CA LEU A 269 0.16 -13.68 -9.08
C LEU A 269 -0.11 -14.90 -9.95
N ALA A 270 0.30 -14.87 -11.22
CA ALA A 270 0.12 -16.00 -12.13
C ALA A 270 0.88 -17.26 -11.65
N TYR A 271 2.10 -17.06 -11.14
CA TYR A 271 2.90 -18.13 -10.53
C TYR A 271 2.17 -18.71 -9.29
N LEU A 272 1.75 -17.84 -8.36
CA LEU A 272 1.17 -18.29 -7.09
C LEU A 272 -0.17 -18.98 -7.31
N MET A 273 -1.07 -18.47 -8.15
CA MET A 273 -2.33 -19.10 -8.53
C MET A 273 -2.11 -20.52 -9.01
N ARG A 274 -1.23 -20.69 -9.99
CA ARG A 274 -0.94 -22.00 -10.57
C ARG A 274 -0.30 -22.94 -9.56
N ARG A 275 0.65 -22.45 -8.77
CA ARG A 275 1.40 -23.25 -7.80
C ARG A 275 0.51 -23.74 -6.67
N LEU A 276 -0.32 -22.87 -6.11
CA LEU A 276 -1.24 -23.24 -5.03
C LEU A 276 -2.31 -24.24 -5.51
N ASP A 277 -2.92 -24.00 -6.67
CA ASP A 277 -3.93 -24.93 -7.22
C ASP A 277 -3.36 -26.31 -7.45
N PHE A 278 -2.15 -26.40 -8.05
CA PHE A 278 -1.49 -27.67 -8.29
C PHE A 278 -1.19 -28.41 -6.98
N THR A 279 -0.64 -27.69 -6.00
CA THR A 279 -0.27 -28.31 -4.71
C THR A 279 -1.52 -28.71 -3.91
N TYR A 280 -2.54 -27.87 -3.91
CA TYR A 280 -3.81 -28.15 -3.25
C TYR A 280 -4.51 -29.38 -3.81
N ALA A 281 -4.51 -29.56 -5.13
CA ALA A 281 -5.10 -30.74 -5.76
C ALA A 281 -4.48 -32.06 -5.26
N MET A 282 -3.21 -32.06 -4.87
CA MET A 282 -2.52 -33.23 -4.35
C MET A 282 -2.60 -33.38 -2.82
N ARG A 283 -2.86 -32.29 -2.09
CA ARG A 283 -2.76 -32.20 -0.63
C ARG A 283 -3.95 -31.47 0.00
N THR A 284 -5.15 -31.66 -0.51
CA THR A 284 -6.39 -31.02 -0.02
C THR A 284 -6.61 -31.19 1.48
N SER A 285 -6.17 -32.31 2.05
CA SER A 285 -6.27 -32.59 3.49
C SER A 285 -5.47 -31.61 4.38
N GLU A 286 -4.50 -30.90 3.81
CA GLU A 286 -3.72 -29.89 4.56
C GLU A 286 -4.41 -28.53 4.65
N ALA A 287 -5.44 -28.30 3.81
CA ALA A 287 -6.24 -27.08 3.85
C ALA A 287 -7.75 -27.42 3.88
N PRO A 288 -8.21 -28.11 4.94
CA PRO A 288 -9.56 -28.69 4.98
C PRO A 288 -10.69 -27.65 5.04
N ALA A 289 -10.38 -26.41 5.37
CA ALA A 289 -11.36 -25.33 5.42
C ALA A 289 -11.72 -24.77 4.04
N LEU A 290 -10.89 -24.98 3.03
CA LEU A 290 -11.15 -24.46 1.68
C LEU A 290 -12.27 -25.22 0.98
N LYS A 291 -13.20 -24.47 0.37
CA LYS A 291 -14.32 -24.99 -0.42
C LYS A 291 -14.13 -24.82 -1.93
N ARG A 292 -13.18 -23.99 -2.32
CA ARG A 292 -12.82 -23.66 -3.70
C ARG A 292 -11.32 -23.83 -3.91
N ARG A 293 -10.85 -23.69 -5.14
CA ARG A 293 -9.41 -23.66 -5.44
C ARG A 293 -8.78 -22.42 -4.83
N PRO A 294 -7.51 -22.47 -4.42
CA PRO A 294 -6.79 -21.30 -3.94
C PRO A 294 -6.86 -20.08 -4.87
N SER A 295 -6.73 -20.30 -6.18
CA SER A 295 -6.83 -19.22 -7.17
C SER A 295 -8.19 -18.54 -7.22
N ASP A 296 -9.29 -19.21 -6.85
CA ASP A 296 -10.62 -18.61 -6.81
C ASP A 296 -10.72 -17.59 -5.66
N TYR A 297 -10.11 -17.87 -4.51
CA TYR A 297 -10.01 -16.89 -3.42
C TYR A 297 -9.13 -15.71 -3.78
N MET A 298 -8.04 -15.93 -4.53
CA MET A 298 -7.19 -14.84 -5.01
C MET A 298 -7.98 -13.88 -5.92
N ARG A 299 -8.89 -14.38 -6.75
CA ARG A 299 -9.75 -13.54 -7.62
C ARG A 299 -10.78 -12.72 -6.85
N ASP A 300 -11.08 -13.07 -5.62
CA ASP A 300 -11.98 -12.26 -4.77
C ASP A 300 -11.27 -11.07 -4.12
N MET A 301 -9.93 -11.02 -4.15
CA MET A 301 -9.10 -9.98 -3.56
C MET A 301 -8.85 -8.82 -4.52
N TYR A 302 -8.41 -7.67 -4.00
CA TYR A 302 -8.05 -6.50 -4.76
C TYR A 302 -6.53 -6.33 -4.82
N PHE A 303 -6.06 -5.65 -5.89
CA PHE A 303 -4.64 -5.44 -6.16
C PHE A 303 -4.41 -4.00 -6.58
N THR A 304 -3.23 -3.43 -6.27
CA THR A 304 -2.76 -2.20 -6.90
C THR A 304 -1.83 -2.51 -8.07
N SER A 305 -1.81 -1.62 -9.08
CA SER A 305 -1.06 -1.86 -10.31
C SER A 305 0.43 -1.57 -10.20
N HIS A 306 0.87 -0.84 -9.17
CA HIS A 306 2.26 -0.39 -9.06
C HIS A 306 3.20 -1.49 -8.53
N PRO A 307 4.36 -1.70 -9.15
CA PRO A 307 4.72 -1.26 -10.51
C PRO A 307 3.98 -2.11 -11.57
N ILE A 308 3.63 -1.48 -12.72
CA ILE A 308 2.92 -2.19 -13.81
C ILE A 308 3.79 -3.28 -14.47
N GLU A 309 5.10 -3.22 -14.32
CA GLU A 309 6.07 -4.21 -14.85
C GLU A 309 6.00 -4.38 -16.38
N ALA A 310 5.60 -3.33 -17.11
CA ALA A 310 5.59 -3.36 -18.57
C ALA A 310 7.02 -3.29 -19.13
N THR A 311 7.47 -4.36 -19.78
CA THR A 311 8.83 -4.45 -20.34
C THR A 311 8.96 -3.76 -21.72
N GLY A 312 7.83 -3.45 -22.36
CA GLY A 312 7.81 -2.73 -23.64
C GLY A 312 8.04 -3.62 -24.86
N ASP A 313 8.26 -4.91 -24.68
CA ASP A 313 8.32 -5.89 -25.78
C ASP A 313 7.01 -6.69 -25.91
N GLU A 314 6.85 -7.40 -27.03
CA GLU A 314 5.61 -8.15 -27.33
C GLU A 314 5.37 -9.27 -26.31
N ALA A 315 6.39 -10.01 -25.93
CA ALA A 315 6.26 -11.12 -24.97
C ALA A 315 5.84 -10.63 -23.58
N GLY A 316 6.44 -9.54 -23.08
CA GLY A 316 6.05 -8.94 -21.81
C GLY A 316 4.63 -8.38 -21.84
N MET A 317 4.18 -7.89 -22.99
CA MET A 317 2.81 -7.42 -23.14
C MET A 317 1.78 -8.56 -23.13
N GLU A 318 2.10 -9.71 -23.77
CA GLU A 318 1.28 -10.92 -23.74
C GLU A 318 1.20 -11.50 -22.30
N ASP A 319 2.33 -11.53 -21.59
CA ASP A 319 2.37 -11.97 -20.19
C ASP A 319 1.50 -11.07 -19.29
N LEU A 320 1.58 -9.76 -19.48
CA LEU A 320 0.79 -8.80 -18.73
C LEU A 320 -0.71 -8.97 -19.01
N GLU A 321 -1.12 -9.08 -20.28
CA GLU A 321 -2.50 -9.37 -20.67
C GLU A 321 -3.03 -10.66 -20.02
N HIS A 322 -2.20 -11.71 -20.00
CA HIS A 322 -2.55 -12.97 -19.37
C HIS A 322 -2.79 -12.82 -17.86
N ILE A 323 -1.95 -12.06 -17.17
CA ILE A 323 -2.09 -11.77 -15.73
C ILE A 323 -3.40 -11.00 -15.48
N PHE A 324 -3.66 -9.94 -16.25
CA PHE A 324 -4.87 -9.14 -16.12
C PHE A 324 -6.15 -9.99 -16.27
N LYS A 325 -6.18 -10.90 -17.25
CA LYS A 325 -7.29 -11.85 -17.41
C LYS A 325 -7.45 -12.79 -16.21
N ARG A 326 -6.34 -13.24 -15.63
CA ARG A 326 -6.37 -14.18 -14.49
C ARG A 326 -6.94 -13.59 -13.22
N ILE A 327 -6.64 -12.33 -12.95
CA ILE A 327 -7.07 -11.63 -11.73
C ILE A 327 -8.40 -10.90 -11.89
N ASP A 328 -9.03 -10.96 -13.09
CA ASP A 328 -10.19 -10.14 -13.40
C ASP A 328 -9.90 -8.64 -13.20
N ALA A 329 -8.81 -8.16 -13.81
CA ALA A 329 -8.27 -6.83 -13.59
C ALA A 329 -9.31 -5.70 -13.69
N PRO A 330 -10.27 -5.69 -14.64
CA PRO A 330 -11.28 -4.63 -14.70
C PRO A 330 -12.12 -4.48 -13.43
N ASN A 331 -12.25 -5.54 -12.62
CA ASN A 331 -13.06 -5.55 -11.41
C ASN A 331 -12.23 -5.64 -10.10
N ARG A 332 -10.93 -5.94 -10.19
CA ARG A 332 -10.09 -6.25 -9.02
C ARG A 332 -8.78 -5.46 -8.96
N LEU A 333 -8.37 -4.87 -10.08
CA LEU A 333 -7.17 -4.05 -10.12
C LEU A 333 -7.55 -2.58 -9.93
N MET A 334 -6.75 -1.87 -9.15
CA MET A 334 -6.83 -0.43 -8.96
C MET A 334 -5.51 0.18 -9.41
N TRP A 335 -5.58 1.24 -10.20
CA TRP A 335 -4.39 1.97 -10.58
C TRP A 335 -3.72 2.59 -9.35
N ALA A 336 -2.40 2.61 -9.36
CA ALA A 336 -1.57 3.18 -8.31
C ALA A 336 -0.33 3.81 -8.91
N SER A 337 0.04 4.98 -8.41
CA SER A 337 1.23 5.66 -8.90
C SER A 337 2.52 5.17 -8.25
N GLY A 338 2.48 4.83 -6.96
CA GLY A 338 3.68 4.67 -6.14
C GLY A 338 4.48 5.97 -5.97
N PHE A 339 3.90 7.14 -6.35
CA PHE A 339 4.59 8.43 -6.23
C PHE A 339 4.85 8.76 -4.74
N PRO A 340 6.02 9.25 -4.34
CA PRO A 340 7.12 9.80 -5.15
C PRO A 340 8.29 8.83 -5.38
N GLN A 341 8.05 7.56 -5.53
CA GLN A 341 9.12 6.60 -5.78
C GLN A 341 9.79 6.85 -7.14
N TRP A 342 11.04 6.41 -7.26
CA TRP A 342 11.86 6.64 -8.47
C TRP A 342 11.26 6.04 -9.75
N ASN A 343 10.42 5.02 -9.62
CA ASN A 343 9.76 4.28 -10.70
C ASN A 343 8.24 4.44 -10.69
N PHE A 344 7.74 5.58 -10.24
CA PHE A 344 6.30 5.82 -10.19
C PHE A 344 5.63 5.65 -11.57
N ASP A 345 4.41 5.15 -11.56
CA ASP A 345 3.59 4.95 -12.75
C ASP A 345 2.69 6.16 -13.01
N THR A 346 2.50 6.48 -14.30
CA THR A 346 1.54 7.50 -14.72
C THR A 346 0.22 6.86 -15.17
N PRO A 347 -0.93 7.56 -15.08
CA PRO A 347 -2.20 7.04 -15.61
C PRO A 347 -2.12 6.69 -17.09
N SER A 348 -1.30 7.42 -17.85
CA SER A 348 -1.05 7.16 -19.27
C SER A 348 -0.44 5.78 -19.53
N ALA A 349 0.40 5.27 -18.63
CA ALA A 349 1.00 3.94 -18.77
C ALA A 349 -0.07 2.83 -18.79
N LEU A 350 -1.09 2.94 -17.96
CA LEU A 350 -2.22 2.02 -17.98
C LEU A 350 -3.15 2.28 -19.18
N TRP A 351 -3.40 3.55 -19.47
CA TRP A 351 -4.30 3.93 -20.58
C TRP A 351 -3.81 3.43 -21.94
N ASP A 352 -2.50 3.38 -22.13
CA ASP A 352 -1.87 2.95 -23.37
C ASP A 352 -1.81 1.42 -23.54
N LEU A 353 -2.25 0.62 -22.57
CA LEU A 353 -2.28 -0.84 -22.70
C LEU A 353 -3.27 -1.26 -23.82
N PRO A 354 -2.77 -1.91 -24.87
CA PRO A 354 -3.57 -2.12 -26.10
C PRO A 354 -4.64 -3.21 -25.96
N PHE A 355 -4.52 -4.08 -24.96
CA PHE A 355 -5.44 -5.19 -24.72
C PHE A 355 -6.65 -4.84 -23.84
N LEU A 356 -6.71 -3.61 -23.32
CA LEU A 356 -7.84 -3.11 -22.53
C LEU A 356 -8.76 -2.25 -23.38
N ASP A 357 -10.06 -2.47 -23.26
CA ASP A 357 -11.06 -1.54 -23.76
C ASP A 357 -11.24 -0.33 -22.82
N ASP A 358 -11.92 0.70 -23.28
CA ASP A 358 -12.11 1.95 -22.54
C ASP A 358 -12.85 1.75 -21.21
N ALA A 359 -13.79 0.80 -21.15
CA ALA A 359 -14.53 0.50 -19.93
C ALA A 359 -13.61 -0.12 -18.87
N ALA A 360 -12.78 -1.09 -19.27
CA ALA A 360 -11.78 -1.70 -18.40
C ALA A 360 -10.76 -0.69 -17.90
N LYS A 361 -10.25 0.20 -18.79
CA LYS A 361 -9.32 1.27 -18.43
C LYS A 361 -9.91 2.21 -17.38
N ARG A 362 -11.14 2.68 -17.58
CA ARG A 362 -11.85 3.56 -16.62
C ARG A 362 -12.11 2.87 -15.29
N ASN A 363 -12.46 1.58 -15.30
CA ASN A 363 -12.65 0.82 -14.08
C ASN A 363 -11.35 0.68 -13.27
N ILE A 364 -10.25 0.34 -13.94
CA ILE A 364 -8.95 0.18 -13.25
C ILE A 364 -8.44 1.54 -12.76
N LEU A 365 -8.56 2.61 -13.56
CA LEU A 365 -8.10 3.95 -13.17
C LEU A 365 -8.86 4.52 -11.97
N GLY A 366 -10.14 4.20 -11.81
CA GLY A 366 -10.91 4.80 -10.72
C GLY A 366 -12.14 4.03 -10.27
N GLY A 367 -12.86 3.37 -11.20
CA GLY A 367 -14.15 2.74 -10.91
C GLY A 367 -14.09 1.67 -9.82
N THR A 368 -13.07 0.81 -9.85
CA THR A 368 -12.87 -0.25 -8.85
C THR A 368 -12.60 0.33 -7.46
N ALA A 369 -11.68 1.29 -7.35
CA ALA A 369 -11.38 1.96 -6.09
C ALA A 369 -12.59 2.77 -5.58
N LYS A 370 -13.28 3.50 -6.48
CA LYS A 370 -14.49 4.25 -6.18
C LYS A 370 -15.55 3.38 -5.51
N LYS A 371 -15.76 2.18 -6.03
CA LYS A 371 -16.72 1.21 -5.50
C LYS A 371 -16.26 0.63 -4.17
N LEU A 372 -14.99 0.20 -4.06
CA LEU A 372 -14.47 -0.44 -2.86
C LEU A 372 -14.46 0.50 -1.65
N PHE A 373 -14.07 1.76 -1.86
CA PHE A 373 -13.91 2.74 -0.79
C PHE A 373 -15.08 3.73 -0.68
N GLU A 374 -16.20 3.47 -1.38
CA GLU A 374 -17.42 4.29 -1.35
C GLU A 374 -17.15 5.79 -1.57
N LEU A 375 -16.34 6.11 -2.60
CA LEU A 375 -15.87 7.49 -2.84
C LEU A 375 -16.94 8.42 -3.46
N ASP A 376 -18.15 7.96 -3.71
CA ASP A 376 -19.29 8.79 -4.17
C ASP A 376 -19.95 9.59 -3.05
N GLN A 377 -19.74 9.18 -1.82
CA GLN A 377 -20.24 9.91 -0.67
C GLN A 377 -19.27 11.05 -0.38
N ASN A 378 -19.63 12.26 -0.80
CA ASN A 378 -18.95 13.46 -0.29
C ASN A 378 -19.02 13.41 1.23
N PRO A 379 -17.88 13.55 1.94
CA PRO A 379 -17.89 13.66 3.38
C PRO A 379 -18.56 14.94 3.81
#